data_45eb6c075d699b20105516c767457dba
#
_entry.id   45eb6c075d699b20105516c767457dba
#
_cell.length_a   1.000
_cell.length_b   1.000
_cell.length_c   1.000
_cell.angle_alpha   90.00
_cell.angle_beta   90.00
_cell.angle_gamma   90.00
#
_symmetry.space_group_name_H-M   'P 1'
#
loop_
_entity.id
_entity.type
_entity.pdbx_description
1 polymer ?
#
loop_
_entity_poly.entity_id
_entity_poly.type
_entity_poly.pdbx_seq_one_letter_code
_entity_poly.pdbx_strand_id
1 'polypeptide(L)'
;MKKLEDLILSYKDFPKKGIDFKDVLEILQYPDIFRDLILKMSSTQFLKNAEAIISIDARGFIFGSAVALESSKPMIVARKPGKLPGHLFTREYDLEYGKNCLSVQSNALKKFNSFVIVDLSLIHI
;
A
#
# COMPACT_ATOMS: atom_id res chain seq x y z
N MET A 1 5.76 26.65 7.22
CA MET A 1 5.70 25.24 7.65
C MET A 1 5.18 24.36 6.51
N LYS A 2 5.89 23.28 6.21
CA LYS A 2 5.44 22.34 5.19
C LYS A 2 4.22 21.57 5.65
N LYS A 3 3.27 21.36 4.75
CA LYS A 3 2.08 20.56 4.99
C LYS A 3 2.14 19.33 4.08
N LEU A 4 1.35 18.33 4.43
CA LEU A 4 1.28 17.09 3.65
C LEU A 4 1.00 17.36 2.16
N GLU A 5 0.06 18.25 1.89
CA GLU A 5 -0.34 18.57 0.52
C GLU A 5 0.81 19.15 -0.31
N ASP A 6 1.71 19.89 0.35
CA ASP A 6 2.85 20.52 -0.32
C ASP A 6 3.88 19.49 -0.80
N LEU A 7 3.83 18.29 -0.24
CA LEU A 7 4.80 17.23 -0.52
C LEU A 7 4.30 16.23 -1.56
N ILE A 8 3.06 16.39 -2.01
CA ILE A 8 2.51 15.55 -3.07
C ILE A 8 2.73 16.28 -4.39
N LEU A 9 3.65 15.76 -5.20
CA LEU A 9 4.03 16.36 -6.46
C LEU A 9 3.30 15.72 -7.61
N SER A 10 2.94 16.51 -8.61
CA SER A 10 2.24 16.02 -9.80
C SER A 10 3.18 16.07 -11.00
N TYR A 11 3.21 14.97 -11.75
CA TYR A 11 3.97 14.86 -12.99
C TYR A 11 3.02 14.44 -14.11
N LYS A 12 2.81 15.34 -15.07
CA LYS A 12 1.96 15.04 -16.23
C LYS A 12 2.66 14.06 -17.15
N ASP A 13 1.88 13.20 -17.77
CA ASP A 13 2.35 12.27 -18.80
C ASP A 13 3.49 11.37 -18.29
N PHE A 14 3.35 10.87 -17.08
CA PHE A 14 4.30 9.95 -16.48
C PHE A 14 3.57 8.75 -15.85
N PRO A 15 4.05 7.54 -16.03
CA PRO A 15 5.13 7.09 -16.92
C PRO A 15 4.73 7.09 -18.41
N LYS A 16 3.46 7.37 -18.70
CA LYS A 16 2.91 7.41 -20.06
C LYS A 16 2.05 8.64 -20.26
N LYS A 17 1.90 9.04 -21.52
CA LYS A 17 1.03 10.15 -21.90
C LYS A 17 -0.40 9.90 -21.40
N GLY A 18 -1.02 10.93 -20.84
CA GLY A 18 -2.37 10.89 -20.32
C GLY A 18 -2.48 10.50 -18.86
N ILE A 19 -1.38 10.14 -18.20
CA ILE A 19 -1.37 9.79 -16.80
C ILE A 19 -0.80 10.94 -15.97
N ASP A 20 -1.59 11.42 -15.01
CA ASP A 20 -1.13 12.41 -14.05
C ASP A 20 -0.62 11.66 -12.81
N PHE A 21 0.69 11.58 -12.70
CA PHE A 21 1.35 10.82 -11.63
C PHE A 21 1.48 11.67 -10.38
N LYS A 22 1.00 11.14 -9.25
CA LYS A 22 1.17 11.78 -7.95
C LYS A 22 2.33 11.12 -7.21
N ASP A 23 3.37 11.90 -6.96
CA ASP A 23 4.54 11.42 -6.23
C ASP A 23 4.44 11.85 -4.78
N VAL A 24 4.50 10.88 -3.89
CA VAL A 24 4.38 11.10 -2.44
C VAL A 24 5.67 10.78 -1.70
N LEU A 25 6.73 10.44 -2.40
CA LEU A 25 7.96 9.96 -1.78
C LEU A 25 8.68 11.04 -0.98
N GLU A 26 8.48 12.31 -1.32
CA GLU A 26 9.08 13.41 -0.57
C GLU A 26 8.60 13.46 0.88
N ILE A 27 7.42 12.93 1.15
CA ILE A 27 6.89 12.84 2.52
C ILE A 27 7.88 12.12 3.45
N LEU A 28 8.60 11.13 2.93
CA LEU A 28 9.54 10.33 3.71
C LEU A 28 10.74 11.15 4.19
N GLN A 29 10.98 12.31 3.59
CA GLN A 29 12.07 13.21 3.97
C GLN A 29 11.70 14.12 5.13
N TYR A 30 10.44 14.12 5.55
CA TYR A 30 9.92 14.95 6.63
C TYR A 30 9.33 14.06 7.72
N PRO A 31 10.16 13.61 8.67
CA PRO A 31 9.73 12.60 9.65
C PRO A 31 8.48 12.97 10.44
N ASP A 32 8.32 14.23 10.79
CA ASP A 32 7.15 14.65 11.56
C ASP A 32 5.86 14.54 10.74
N ILE A 33 5.92 14.90 9.47
CA ILE A 33 4.77 14.81 8.56
C ILE A 33 4.46 13.34 8.28
N PHE A 34 5.49 12.54 8.06
CA PHE A 34 5.31 11.10 7.83
C PHE A 34 4.68 10.44 9.06
N ARG A 35 5.19 10.75 10.25
CA ARG A 35 4.62 10.22 11.50
C ARG A 35 3.16 10.60 11.67
N ASP A 36 2.83 11.85 11.40
CA ASP A 36 1.46 12.34 11.51
C ASP A 36 0.52 11.60 10.55
N LEU A 37 0.97 11.37 9.33
CA LEU A 37 0.22 10.59 8.34
C LEU A 37 -0.03 9.16 8.83
N ILE A 38 1.02 8.52 9.33
CA ILE A 38 0.90 7.14 9.82
C ILE A 38 -0.04 7.05 11.02
N LEU A 39 0.01 8.03 11.92
CA LEU A 39 -0.91 8.07 13.05
C LEU A 39 -2.36 8.22 12.59
N LYS A 40 -2.61 9.06 11.61
CA LYS A 40 -3.95 9.24 11.04
C LYS A 40 -4.45 7.97 10.37
N MET A 41 -3.62 7.31 9.58
CA MET A 41 -3.97 6.04 8.95
C MET A 41 -4.28 4.97 10.00
N SER A 42 -3.48 4.90 11.05
CA SER A 42 -3.64 3.92 12.11
C SER A 42 -4.90 4.15 12.94
N SER A 43 -5.44 5.36 12.90
CA SER A 43 -6.64 5.74 13.66
C SER A 43 -7.93 5.48 12.89
N THR A 44 -7.87 5.05 11.64
CA THR A 44 -9.07 4.79 10.86
C THR A 44 -9.82 3.57 11.39
N GLN A 45 -11.12 3.56 11.17
CA GLN A 45 -11.96 2.44 11.57
C GLN A 45 -11.57 1.16 10.83
N PHE A 46 -11.17 1.29 9.57
CA PHE A 46 -10.72 0.15 8.78
C PHE A 46 -9.53 -0.54 9.44
N LEU A 47 -8.55 0.23 9.89
CA LEU A 47 -7.38 -0.30 10.57
C LEU A 47 -7.76 -0.94 11.90
N LYS A 48 -8.58 -0.27 12.67
CA LYS A 48 -8.96 -0.76 14.00
C LYS A 48 -9.72 -2.09 13.95
N ASN A 49 -10.54 -2.27 12.92
CA ASN A 49 -11.40 -3.45 12.79
C ASN A 49 -10.69 -4.65 12.16
N ALA A 50 -9.60 -4.44 11.45
CA ALA A 50 -8.90 -5.52 10.76
C ALA A 50 -7.96 -6.25 11.69
N GLU A 51 -7.84 -7.57 11.51
CA GLU A 51 -6.88 -8.38 12.26
C GLU A 51 -5.47 -8.25 11.69
N ALA A 52 -5.36 -8.03 10.38
CA ALA A 52 -4.07 -7.95 9.70
C ALA A 52 -4.12 -6.95 8.56
N ILE A 53 -2.93 -6.50 8.16
CA ILE A 53 -2.75 -5.56 7.07
C ILE A 53 -2.17 -6.31 5.88
N ILE A 54 -2.72 -6.06 4.68
CA ILE A 54 -2.12 -6.52 3.43
C ILE A 54 -1.53 -5.31 2.74
N SER A 55 -0.22 -5.33 2.53
CA SER A 55 0.50 -4.26 1.85
C SER A 55 0.85 -4.68 0.43
N ILE A 56 0.60 -3.80 -0.52
CA ILE A 56 0.76 -4.08 -1.95
C ILE A 56 2.14 -3.61 -2.43
N ASP A 57 2.83 -4.48 -3.17
CA ASP A 57 4.12 -4.21 -3.80
C ASP A 57 4.02 -3.03 -4.77
N ALA A 58 4.84 -1.95 -4.70
CA ALA A 58 5.94 -1.86 -3.73
C ALA A 58 5.77 -0.67 -2.79
N ARG A 59 5.14 0.42 -3.22
CA ARG A 59 4.97 1.61 -2.39
C ARG A 59 4.09 1.36 -1.19
N GLY A 60 3.14 0.43 -1.31
CA GLY A 60 2.33 0.01 -0.19
C GLY A 60 3.14 -0.58 0.96
N PHE A 61 4.31 -1.14 0.68
CA PHE A 61 5.19 -1.68 1.72
C PHE A 61 5.71 -0.60 2.66
N ILE A 62 6.02 0.58 2.11
CA ILE A 62 6.55 1.70 2.91
C ILE A 62 5.52 2.14 3.94
N PHE A 63 4.32 2.45 3.49
CA PHE A 63 3.26 2.94 4.36
C PHE A 63 2.63 1.81 5.17
N GLY A 64 2.49 0.64 4.58
CA GLY A 64 1.93 -0.52 5.26
C GLY A 64 2.80 -1.00 6.42
N SER A 65 4.12 -1.04 6.25
CA SER A 65 5.01 -1.44 7.33
C SER A 65 4.99 -0.45 8.48
N ALA A 66 4.95 0.85 8.17
CA ALA A 66 4.89 1.87 9.20
C ALA A 66 3.57 1.80 9.98
N VAL A 67 2.45 1.62 9.27
CA VAL A 67 1.14 1.48 9.90
C VAL A 67 1.06 0.21 10.74
N ALA A 68 1.60 -0.89 10.23
CA ALA A 68 1.60 -2.17 10.96
C ALA A 68 2.37 -2.04 12.27
N LEU A 69 3.54 -1.42 12.21
CA LEU A 69 4.35 -1.22 13.39
C LEU A 69 3.65 -0.30 14.40
N GLU A 70 3.11 0.83 13.93
CA GLU A 70 2.43 1.79 14.79
C GLU A 70 1.18 1.21 15.44
N SER A 71 0.40 0.43 14.69
CA SER A 71 -0.84 -0.15 15.18
C SER A 71 -0.64 -1.50 15.88
N SER A 72 0.57 -2.02 15.89
CA SER A 72 0.91 -3.35 16.45
C SER A 72 0.09 -4.47 15.81
N LYS A 73 -0.06 -4.41 14.50
CA LYS A 73 -0.80 -5.42 13.74
C LYS A 73 0.10 -6.20 12.81
N PRO A 74 -0.22 -7.48 12.57
CA PRO A 74 0.49 -8.28 11.59
C PRO A 74 0.38 -7.68 10.19
N MET A 75 1.44 -7.82 9.41
CA MET A 75 1.45 -7.41 8.01
C MET A 75 1.73 -8.58 7.10
N ILE A 76 0.95 -8.67 6.04
CA ILE A 76 1.12 -9.65 4.97
C ILE A 76 1.44 -8.87 3.71
N VAL A 77 2.35 -9.41 2.90
CA VAL A 77 2.73 -8.76 1.66
C VAL A 77 2.03 -9.41 0.47
N ALA A 78 1.52 -8.56 -0.43
CA ALA A 78 1.01 -8.98 -1.73
C ALA A 78 2.03 -8.54 -2.77
N ARG A 79 2.54 -9.48 -3.54
CA ARG A 79 3.62 -9.23 -4.48
C ARG A 79 3.28 -9.72 -5.88
N LYS A 80 4.00 -9.21 -6.85
CA LYS A 80 3.90 -9.64 -8.24
C LYS A 80 4.33 -11.11 -8.37
N PRO A 81 3.85 -11.82 -9.41
CA PRO A 81 4.19 -13.23 -9.59
C PRO A 81 5.71 -13.48 -9.60
N GLY A 82 6.11 -14.60 -9.02
CA GLY A 82 7.51 -14.98 -8.98
C GLY A 82 8.33 -14.38 -7.85
N LYS A 83 7.71 -13.58 -6.99
CA LYS A 83 8.42 -12.89 -5.90
C LYS A 83 8.25 -13.57 -4.54
N LEU A 84 7.33 -14.50 -4.42
CA LEU A 84 7.04 -15.18 -3.16
C LEU A 84 7.20 -16.68 -3.29
N PRO A 85 7.77 -17.34 -2.27
CA PRO A 85 7.88 -18.81 -2.25
C PRO A 85 6.63 -19.46 -1.66
N GLY A 86 6.52 -20.77 -1.83
CA GLY A 86 5.50 -21.57 -1.19
C GLY A 86 4.19 -21.60 -1.94
N HIS A 87 3.14 -22.00 -1.24
CA HIS A 87 1.79 -22.02 -1.80
C HIS A 87 1.19 -20.62 -1.77
N LEU A 88 0.64 -20.19 -2.90
CA LEU A 88 0.18 -18.83 -3.10
C LEU A 88 -1.29 -18.81 -3.52
N PHE A 89 -2.00 -17.81 -3.03
CA PHE A 89 -3.21 -17.34 -3.68
C PHE A 89 -2.81 -16.24 -4.67
N THR A 90 -3.23 -16.39 -5.92
CA THR A 90 -2.93 -15.44 -6.97
C THR A 90 -4.23 -14.98 -7.61
N ARG A 91 -4.35 -13.67 -7.78
CA ARG A 91 -5.50 -13.05 -8.44
C ARG A 91 -5.02 -12.16 -9.56
N GLU A 92 -5.69 -12.31 -10.71
CA GLU A 92 -5.49 -11.45 -11.86
C GLU A 92 -6.39 -10.23 -11.72
N TYR A 93 -5.88 -9.08 -12.14
CA TYR A 93 -6.68 -7.86 -12.18
C TYR A 93 -6.36 -7.08 -13.44
N ASP A 94 -7.34 -6.31 -13.90
CA ASP A 94 -7.21 -5.53 -15.13
C ASP A 94 -6.55 -4.19 -14.86
N LEU A 95 -5.64 -3.82 -15.75
CA LEU A 95 -5.10 -2.47 -15.84
C LEU A 95 -5.71 -1.79 -17.05
N GLU A 96 -5.54 -0.48 -17.17
CA GLU A 96 -5.99 0.25 -18.37
C GLU A 96 -5.32 -0.27 -19.64
N TYR A 97 -4.15 -0.86 -19.52
CA TYR A 97 -3.31 -1.27 -20.63
C TYR A 97 -2.83 -2.73 -20.51
N GLY A 98 -3.65 -3.59 -19.92
CA GLY A 98 -3.33 -5.00 -19.81
C GLY A 98 -3.83 -5.61 -18.52
N LYS A 99 -3.23 -6.73 -18.16
CA LYS A 99 -3.56 -7.47 -16.95
C LYS A 99 -2.33 -7.68 -16.10
N ASN A 100 -2.53 -7.77 -14.81
CA ASN A 100 -1.46 -8.08 -13.88
C ASN A 100 -2.00 -9.00 -12.79
N CYS A 101 -1.10 -9.60 -12.02
CA CYS A 101 -1.47 -10.50 -10.95
C CYS A 101 -0.81 -10.08 -9.64
N LEU A 102 -1.48 -10.40 -8.54
CA LEU A 102 -0.89 -10.28 -7.21
C LEU A 102 -0.99 -11.61 -6.51
N SER A 103 0.05 -11.96 -5.78
CA SER A 103 0.12 -13.20 -5.02
C SER A 103 0.34 -12.93 -3.55
N VAL A 104 -0.30 -13.74 -2.72
CA VAL A 104 -0.16 -13.70 -1.27
C VAL A 104 0.08 -15.13 -0.80
N GLN A 105 0.94 -15.30 0.20
CA GLN A 105 1.19 -16.62 0.75
C GLN A 105 -0.06 -17.15 1.45
N SER A 106 -0.48 -18.36 1.08
CA SER A 106 -1.69 -18.99 1.60
C SER A 106 -1.65 -19.16 3.11
N ASN A 107 -0.49 -19.55 3.65
CA ASN A 107 -0.34 -19.76 5.08
C ASN A 107 -0.54 -18.48 5.88
N ALA A 108 -0.12 -17.35 5.32
CA ALA A 108 -0.32 -16.06 5.98
C ALA A 108 -1.81 -15.71 6.05
N LEU A 109 -2.54 -15.91 4.95
CA LEU A 109 -3.96 -15.60 4.91
C LEU A 109 -4.79 -16.44 5.87
N LYS A 110 -4.42 -17.70 6.06
CA LYS A 110 -5.19 -18.64 6.90
C LYS A 110 -5.20 -18.28 8.37
N LYS A 111 -4.28 -17.43 8.81
CA LYS A 111 -4.16 -17.07 10.23
C LYS A 111 -5.16 -16.02 10.67
N PHE A 112 -5.80 -15.33 9.73
CA PHE A 112 -6.63 -14.18 10.05
C PHE A 112 -7.94 -14.22 9.28
N ASN A 113 -8.96 -13.56 9.83
CA ASN A 113 -10.30 -13.53 9.25
C ASN A 113 -10.66 -12.18 8.62
N SER A 114 -9.93 -11.12 8.95
CA SER A 114 -10.24 -9.79 8.42
C SER A 114 -8.96 -9.05 8.08
N PHE A 115 -9.02 -8.28 7.00
CA PHE A 115 -7.85 -7.61 6.46
C PHE A 115 -8.17 -6.19 6.05
N VAL A 116 -7.18 -5.31 6.13
CA VAL A 116 -7.21 -4.00 5.51
C VAL A 116 -6.06 -3.92 4.52
N ILE A 117 -6.31 -3.33 3.37
CA ILE A 117 -5.31 -3.19 2.32
C ILE A 117 -4.70 -1.80 2.40
N VAL A 118 -3.36 -1.74 2.35
CA VAL A 118 -2.63 -0.49 2.29
C VAL A 118 -1.87 -0.42 0.96
N ASP A 119 -2.19 0.58 0.18
CA ASP A 119 -1.53 0.87 -1.08
C ASP A 119 -1.68 2.34 -1.41
N LEU A 120 -0.84 2.83 -2.33
CA LEU A 120 -0.84 4.23 -2.74
C LEU A 120 -1.48 4.48 -4.09
N SER A 121 -1.70 3.47 -4.90
CA SER A 121 -2.08 3.64 -6.29
C SER A 121 -3.39 2.95 -6.63
N LEU A 122 -4.42 3.25 -5.87
CA LEU A 122 -5.76 2.74 -6.17
C LEU A 122 -6.54 3.70 -7.07
N ILE A 123 -5.84 4.37 -7.96
CA ILE A 123 -6.37 5.47 -8.76
C ILE A 123 -7.39 5.00 -9.79
N HIS A 124 -7.34 3.75 -10.16
CA HIS A 124 -8.17 3.21 -11.25
C HIS A 124 -9.25 2.26 -10.77
N ILE A 125 -9.60 2.41 -9.55
CA ILE A 125 -10.64 1.57 -8.98
C ILE A 125 -11.94 2.33 -8.92
#